data_4643f03ba8ea1b916737a305e62ae7ac
#
_entry.id   4643f03ba8ea1b916737a305e62ae7ac
#
_cell.length_a   1.000
_cell.length_b   1.000
_cell.length_c   1.000
_cell.angle_alpha   90.00
_cell.angle_beta   90.00
_cell.angle_gamma   90.00
#
_symmetry.space_group_name_H-M   'P 1'
#
loop_
_entity.id
_entity.type
_entity.pdbx_description
1 polymer ?
#
loop_
_entity_poly.entity_id
_entity_poly.type
_entity_poly.pdbx_seq_one_letter_code
_entity_poly.pdbx_strand_id
1 'polypeptide(L)'
;MNKLKDIATLWLKPPFDIETQKKVSELFKKPSEFEDAFYKNLEFGTGGIRGIMGVGTNRINKYTLGKSSQGLSKYLKKEFPNEKIKVVIAYDCRHNSKTLARKVAAVFSANGINVFLFSDLRPTPELSFAVRYLNAHCGIVLTASHNPPEYNGYKVYWKDGGQIVPPHDYKIIQQIEQTTYGEICFDADQSKIHLIDKEIDEAFCTKAIEISSCPQKVKDDFFIVFTSLHGTAITLMPKVFKAAGYYQFHSIKEQETPDGNFPTVKSPNPEDPKSFKLGLQKAKELNADLVVGTDPDADRFGIAVRNLDGQFEKLNGNQTMIVLTRYLLENHPEDLSAKHFIGSTVVSSPIVQKIADHFGVECKLGLTGFKWIAKMVEDFPDQNKSWLKRILQHLDSQGKWSTKFQEVIKK
;
A
#
# COMPACT_ATOMS: atom_id res chain seq x y z
N MET A 1 -18.92 19.57 -24.77
CA MET A 1 -19.00 20.74 -23.83
C MET A 1 -20.35 20.81 -23.08
N ASN A 2 -21.52 20.72 -23.72
CA ASN A 2 -22.81 20.80 -23.01
C ASN A 2 -23.00 19.71 -21.95
N LYS A 3 -22.74 18.43 -22.27
CA LYS A 3 -22.88 17.31 -21.31
C LYS A 3 -21.98 17.47 -20.06
N LEU A 4 -20.77 18.03 -20.20
CA LEU A 4 -19.89 18.26 -19.03
C LEU A 4 -20.44 19.37 -18.13
N LYS A 5 -20.99 20.43 -18.74
CA LYS A 5 -21.63 21.51 -17.98
C LYS A 5 -22.88 21.01 -17.24
N ASP A 6 -23.66 20.12 -17.85
CA ASP A 6 -24.81 19.52 -17.18
C ASP A 6 -24.41 18.72 -15.95
N ILE A 7 -23.35 17.87 -16.06
CA ILE A 7 -22.80 17.12 -14.92
C ILE A 7 -22.31 18.08 -13.82
N ALA A 8 -21.52 19.09 -14.18
CA ALA A 8 -20.98 20.03 -13.21
C ALA A 8 -22.06 20.90 -12.56
N THR A 9 -23.15 21.23 -13.27
CA THR A 9 -24.29 21.96 -12.73
C THR A 9 -25.00 21.18 -11.62
N LEU A 10 -24.98 19.84 -11.64
CA LEU A 10 -25.48 19.04 -10.52
C LEU A 10 -24.66 19.26 -9.25
N TRP A 11 -23.37 19.58 -9.36
CA TRP A 11 -22.49 19.84 -8.24
C TRP A 11 -22.64 21.24 -7.63
N LEU A 12 -23.48 22.10 -8.22
CA LEU A 12 -23.81 23.44 -7.70
C LEU A 12 -25.01 23.46 -6.77
N LYS A 13 -25.55 22.30 -6.38
CA LYS A 13 -26.74 22.17 -5.55
C LYS A 13 -26.63 20.94 -4.62
N PRO A 14 -27.52 20.80 -3.62
CA PRO A 14 -27.56 19.61 -2.79
C PRO A 14 -27.54 18.31 -3.61
N PRO A 15 -26.84 17.26 -3.14
CA PRO A 15 -26.30 17.07 -1.79
C PRO A 15 -24.89 17.65 -1.56
N PHE A 16 -24.33 18.39 -2.54
CA PHE A 16 -22.99 18.97 -2.41
C PHE A 16 -23.02 20.19 -1.49
N ASP A 17 -22.02 20.30 -0.58
CA ASP A 17 -21.94 21.43 0.34
C ASP A 17 -21.50 22.74 -0.33
N ILE A 18 -21.70 23.84 0.36
CA ILE A 18 -21.45 25.20 -0.15
C ILE A 18 -19.99 25.41 -0.56
N GLU A 19 -19.03 24.83 0.19
CA GLU A 19 -17.60 24.93 -0.15
C GLU A 19 -17.30 24.25 -1.49
N THR A 20 -17.84 23.05 -1.69
CA THR A 20 -17.73 22.30 -2.96
C THR A 20 -18.38 23.04 -4.10
N GLN A 21 -19.62 23.56 -3.91
CA GLN A 21 -20.33 24.35 -4.91
C GLN A 21 -19.54 25.60 -5.34
N LYS A 22 -18.93 26.30 -4.37
CA LYS A 22 -18.08 27.45 -4.65
C LYS A 22 -16.85 27.07 -5.49
N LYS A 23 -16.12 26.01 -5.11
CA LYS A 23 -14.98 25.53 -5.86
C LYS A 23 -15.34 25.09 -7.29
N VAL A 24 -16.49 24.46 -7.48
CA VAL A 24 -16.98 24.10 -8.82
C VAL A 24 -17.32 25.35 -9.63
N SER A 25 -17.95 26.37 -9.00
CA SER A 25 -18.22 27.65 -9.68
C SER A 25 -16.95 28.36 -10.14
N GLU A 26 -15.87 28.27 -9.35
CA GLU A 26 -14.56 28.81 -9.72
C GLU A 26 -13.93 28.06 -10.91
N LEU A 27 -14.11 26.74 -10.99
CA LEU A 27 -13.61 25.94 -12.11
C LEU A 27 -14.23 26.32 -13.46
N PHE A 28 -15.48 26.80 -13.50
CA PHE A 28 -16.07 27.27 -14.77
C PHE A 28 -15.27 28.41 -15.42
N LYS A 29 -14.46 29.14 -14.65
CA LYS A 29 -13.57 30.19 -15.13
C LYS A 29 -12.24 29.67 -15.72
N LYS A 30 -11.98 28.36 -15.58
CA LYS A 30 -10.73 27.69 -15.97
C LYS A 30 -11.03 26.49 -16.90
N PRO A 31 -11.25 26.71 -18.19
CA PRO A 31 -11.80 25.68 -19.09
C PRO A 31 -11.05 24.36 -19.12
N SER A 32 -9.71 24.38 -19.12
CA SER A 32 -8.89 23.16 -19.15
C SER A 32 -8.99 22.36 -17.84
N GLU A 33 -8.90 23.05 -16.67
CA GLU A 33 -9.05 22.40 -15.36
C GLU A 33 -10.48 21.87 -15.18
N PHE A 34 -11.48 22.60 -15.68
CA PHE A 34 -12.88 22.20 -15.65
C PHE A 34 -13.12 20.94 -16.47
N GLU A 35 -12.64 20.89 -17.71
CA GLU A 35 -12.77 19.73 -18.57
C GLU A 35 -12.13 18.51 -17.92
N ASP A 36 -10.88 18.62 -17.44
CA ASP A 36 -10.17 17.52 -16.78
C ASP A 36 -10.85 17.05 -15.49
N ALA A 37 -11.52 17.94 -14.74
CA ALA A 37 -12.24 17.59 -13.52
C ALA A 37 -13.55 16.82 -13.77
N PHE A 38 -14.18 16.97 -14.94
CA PHE A 38 -15.53 16.44 -15.20
C PHE A 38 -15.66 15.54 -16.43
N TYR A 39 -14.60 15.37 -17.30
CA TYR A 39 -14.71 14.64 -18.55
C TYR A 39 -15.07 13.15 -18.40
N LYS A 40 -14.78 12.58 -17.23
CA LYS A 40 -15.16 11.21 -16.87
C LYS A 40 -15.44 11.08 -15.37
N ASN A 41 -15.96 9.94 -14.97
CA ASN A 41 -15.96 9.53 -13.57
C ASN A 41 -14.59 8.98 -13.21
N LEU A 42 -14.17 9.15 -11.94
CA LEU A 42 -12.99 8.52 -11.41
C LEU A 42 -13.20 6.99 -11.42
N GLU A 43 -12.34 6.31 -12.13
CA GLU A 43 -12.45 4.87 -12.33
C GLU A 43 -12.04 4.12 -11.07
N PHE A 44 -12.88 3.21 -10.62
CA PHE A 44 -12.52 2.22 -9.63
C PHE A 44 -11.84 1.07 -10.37
N GLY A 45 -10.51 1.05 -10.35
CA GLY A 45 -9.72 -0.01 -10.96
C GLY A 45 -9.72 -1.29 -10.11
N THR A 46 -9.03 -2.31 -10.60
CA THR A 46 -8.97 -3.65 -9.97
C THR A 46 -8.32 -3.71 -8.58
N GLY A 47 -7.92 -2.61 -7.98
CA GLY A 47 -7.33 -2.55 -6.64
C GLY A 47 -7.80 -1.34 -5.85
N GLY A 48 -8.66 -0.50 -6.44
CA GLY A 48 -9.11 0.75 -5.84
C GLY A 48 -9.04 1.92 -6.80
N ILE A 49 -8.98 3.13 -6.26
CA ILE A 49 -9.00 4.40 -6.99
C ILE A 49 -7.68 5.13 -6.79
N ARG A 50 -7.21 5.84 -7.83
CA ARG A 50 -6.11 6.78 -7.74
C ARG A 50 -6.37 7.98 -8.66
N GLY A 51 -6.16 9.19 -8.16
CA GLY A 51 -6.38 10.40 -8.95
C GLY A 51 -5.89 11.66 -8.24
N ILE A 52 -5.97 12.78 -8.95
CA ILE A 52 -5.68 14.11 -8.43
C ILE A 52 -6.78 14.51 -7.45
N MET A 53 -6.40 15.15 -6.34
CA MET A 53 -7.33 15.72 -5.37
C MET A 53 -8.01 16.97 -5.92
N GLY A 54 -9.28 17.16 -5.61
CA GLY A 54 -10.05 18.34 -6.02
C GLY A 54 -11.54 18.09 -6.13
N VAL A 55 -12.28 19.07 -6.65
CA VAL A 55 -13.72 18.93 -6.92
C VAL A 55 -13.95 18.42 -8.35
N GLY A 56 -14.98 17.61 -8.53
CA GLY A 56 -15.35 17.01 -9.81
C GLY A 56 -15.42 15.50 -9.76
N THR A 57 -16.01 14.93 -10.81
CA THR A 57 -16.23 13.48 -10.91
C THR A 57 -14.95 12.69 -11.17
N ASN A 58 -13.93 13.34 -11.76
CA ASN A 58 -12.61 12.76 -12.05
C ASN A 58 -11.55 13.21 -11.02
N ARG A 59 -11.95 13.40 -9.77
CA ARG A 59 -11.07 13.87 -8.68
C ARG A 59 -11.30 13.06 -7.41
N ILE A 60 -10.23 12.90 -6.63
CA ILE A 60 -10.31 12.40 -5.26
C ILE A 60 -10.88 13.50 -4.35
N ASN A 61 -12.04 13.25 -3.80
CA ASN A 61 -12.73 14.11 -2.84
C ASN A 61 -13.70 13.32 -1.97
N LYS A 62 -14.30 13.96 -0.98
CA LYS A 62 -15.22 13.29 -0.06
C LYS A 62 -16.44 12.67 -0.74
N TYR A 63 -16.92 13.23 -1.86
CA TYR A 63 -18.09 12.70 -2.57
C TYR A 63 -17.74 11.49 -3.44
N THR A 64 -16.62 11.53 -4.17
CA THR A 64 -16.18 10.37 -4.98
C THR A 64 -15.80 9.20 -4.07
N LEU A 65 -15.08 9.45 -2.96
CA LEU A 65 -14.77 8.41 -1.99
C LEU A 65 -15.99 7.99 -1.16
N GLY A 66 -16.88 8.93 -0.84
CA GLY A 66 -18.16 8.64 -0.17
C GLY A 66 -19.04 7.72 -1.01
N LYS A 67 -19.16 8.00 -2.31
CA LYS A 67 -19.89 7.14 -3.26
C LYS A 67 -19.28 5.73 -3.31
N SER A 68 -17.95 5.64 -3.37
CA SER A 68 -17.25 4.35 -3.37
C SER A 68 -17.46 3.58 -2.06
N SER A 69 -17.39 4.25 -0.92
CA SER A 69 -17.62 3.65 0.41
C SER A 69 -19.08 3.23 0.61
N GLN A 70 -20.04 4.02 0.08
CA GLN A 70 -21.46 3.67 0.11
C GLN A 70 -21.75 2.43 -0.73
N GLY A 71 -21.22 2.37 -1.96
CA GLY A 71 -21.36 1.20 -2.83
C GLY A 71 -20.71 -0.05 -2.24
N LEU A 72 -19.50 0.10 -1.68
CA LEU A 72 -18.81 -0.99 -0.99
C LEU A 72 -19.59 -1.44 0.26
N SER A 73 -20.19 -0.53 1.03
CA SER A 73 -21.06 -0.88 2.17
C SER A 73 -22.26 -1.73 1.74
N LYS A 74 -22.92 -1.35 0.62
CA LYS A 74 -24.01 -2.15 0.04
C LYS A 74 -23.54 -3.56 -0.36
N TYR A 75 -22.38 -3.64 -1.01
CA TYR A 75 -21.79 -4.91 -1.40
C TYR A 75 -21.45 -5.79 -0.20
N LEU A 76 -20.77 -5.26 0.81
CA LEU A 76 -20.41 -6.01 2.01
C LEU A 76 -21.66 -6.56 2.73
N LYS A 77 -22.73 -5.78 2.87
CA LYS A 77 -24.00 -6.24 3.46
C LYS A 77 -24.66 -7.35 2.66
N LYS A 78 -24.51 -7.33 1.33
CA LYS A 78 -25.04 -8.39 0.46
C LYS A 78 -24.22 -9.66 0.54
N GLU A 79 -22.90 -9.54 0.66
CA GLU A 79 -21.96 -10.68 0.72
C GLU A 79 -21.97 -11.34 2.11
N PHE A 80 -22.20 -10.53 3.17
CA PHE A 80 -22.18 -10.99 4.57
C PHE A 80 -23.48 -10.63 5.32
N PRO A 81 -24.66 -11.17 4.89
CA PRO A 81 -25.97 -10.68 5.35
C PRO A 81 -26.23 -10.89 6.84
N ASN A 82 -25.61 -11.89 7.47
CA ASN A 82 -25.85 -12.28 8.85
C ASN A 82 -24.66 -12.00 9.78
N GLU A 83 -23.65 -11.26 9.31
CA GLU A 83 -22.42 -11.01 10.04
C GLU A 83 -22.34 -9.57 10.56
N LYS A 84 -21.67 -9.40 11.70
CA LYS A 84 -21.28 -8.07 12.18
C LYS A 84 -20.08 -7.59 11.38
N ILE A 85 -20.34 -6.91 10.26
CA ILE A 85 -19.32 -6.48 9.33
C ILE A 85 -18.32 -5.54 10.01
N LYS A 86 -17.02 -5.77 9.76
CA LYS A 86 -15.91 -4.98 10.25
C LYS A 86 -15.08 -4.48 9.09
N VAL A 87 -14.66 -3.21 9.13
CA VAL A 87 -13.76 -2.58 8.16
C VAL A 87 -12.60 -1.93 8.89
N VAL A 88 -11.37 -2.16 8.43
CA VAL A 88 -10.17 -1.48 8.94
C VAL A 88 -9.80 -0.34 7.98
N ILE A 89 -9.41 0.82 8.52
CA ILE A 89 -9.02 1.98 7.71
C ILE A 89 -7.68 2.52 8.18
N ALA A 90 -6.73 2.62 7.23
CA ALA A 90 -5.45 3.30 7.41
C ALA A 90 -5.27 4.41 6.36
N TYR A 91 -4.28 5.25 6.58
CA TYR A 91 -3.95 6.35 5.67
C TYR A 91 -2.47 6.71 5.75
N ASP A 92 -1.94 7.28 4.68
CA ASP A 92 -0.57 7.76 4.59
C ASP A 92 -0.43 9.25 4.96
N CYS A 93 0.77 9.81 4.75
CA CYS A 93 1.11 11.19 5.06
C CYS A 93 0.56 12.24 4.06
N ARG A 94 -0.10 11.82 2.99
CA ARG A 94 -0.56 12.72 1.93
C ARG A 94 -1.58 13.73 2.43
N HIS A 95 -1.63 14.86 1.73
CA HIS A 95 -2.66 15.88 1.99
C HIS A 95 -4.05 15.25 1.99
N ASN A 96 -4.87 15.68 2.93
CA ASN A 96 -6.25 15.21 3.13
C ASN A 96 -6.42 13.72 3.50
N SER A 97 -5.38 12.87 3.51
CA SER A 97 -5.55 11.44 3.81
C SER A 97 -6.29 11.19 5.11
N LYS A 98 -5.88 11.83 6.21
CA LYS A 98 -6.55 11.73 7.53
C LYS A 98 -8.01 12.19 7.50
N THR A 99 -8.28 13.32 6.83
CA THR A 99 -9.64 13.89 6.74
C THR A 99 -10.53 12.99 5.88
N LEU A 100 -10.02 12.51 4.76
CA LEU A 100 -10.76 11.59 3.87
C LEU A 100 -11.00 10.24 4.55
N ALA A 101 -10.03 9.70 5.31
CA ALA A 101 -10.20 8.48 6.09
C ALA A 101 -11.36 8.59 7.09
N ARG A 102 -11.46 9.73 7.79
CA ARG A 102 -12.60 10.01 8.70
C ARG A 102 -13.94 10.09 7.94
N LYS A 103 -13.97 10.66 6.72
CA LYS A 103 -15.20 10.70 5.91
C LYS A 103 -15.60 9.31 5.43
N VAL A 104 -14.62 8.49 5.04
CA VAL A 104 -14.83 7.07 4.70
C VAL A 104 -15.36 6.29 5.90
N ALA A 105 -14.76 6.47 7.08
CA ALA A 105 -15.22 5.89 8.34
C ALA A 105 -16.66 6.28 8.68
N ALA A 106 -17.00 7.56 8.48
CA ALA A 106 -18.36 8.06 8.68
C ALA A 106 -19.38 7.32 7.79
N VAL A 107 -19.08 7.15 6.51
CA VAL A 107 -19.99 6.45 5.59
C VAL A 107 -20.17 4.97 5.98
N PHE A 108 -19.11 4.25 6.35
CA PHE A 108 -19.24 2.86 6.78
C PHE A 108 -20.04 2.76 8.08
N SER A 109 -19.74 3.59 9.09
CA SER A 109 -20.43 3.57 10.38
C SER A 109 -21.92 3.93 10.26
N ALA A 110 -22.26 4.95 9.44
CA ALA A 110 -23.64 5.31 9.11
C ALA A 110 -24.42 4.17 8.44
N ASN A 111 -23.70 3.27 7.75
CA ASN A 111 -24.27 2.05 7.20
C ASN A 111 -24.33 0.88 8.20
N GLY A 112 -24.05 1.08 9.48
CA GLY A 112 -24.11 0.07 10.53
C GLY A 112 -22.91 -0.86 10.61
N ILE A 113 -21.82 -0.53 9.89
CA ILE A 113 -20.58 -1.32 9.83
C ILE A 113 -19.62 -0.87 10.94
N ASN A 114 -19.02 -1.82 11.66
CA ASN A 114 -17.99 -1.50 12.65
C ASN A 114 -16.68 -1.11 11.95
N VAL A 115 -16.16 0.06 12.29
CA VAL A 115 -14.95 0.62 11.69
C VAL A 115 -13.83 0.62 12.70
N PHE A 116 -12.69 0.04 12.33
CA PHE A 116 -11.44 0.12 13.07
C PHE A 116 -10.52 1.09 12.34
N LEU A 117 -10.43 2.31 12.84
CA LEU A 117 -9.68 3.39 12.21
C LEU A 117 -8.35 3.62 12.95
N PHE A 118 -7.24 3.53 12.26
CA PHE A 118 -5.98 3.99 12.84
C PHE A 118 -6.05 5.47 13.20
N SER A 119 -5.68 5.82 14.42
CA SER A 119 -5.78 7.20 14.91
C SER A 119 -4.75 8.11 14.25
N ASP A 120 -3.65 7.54 13.81
CA ASP A 120 -2.59 8.19 13.04
C ASP A 120 -2.18 7.34 11.84
N LEU A 121 -1.36 7.92 10.95
CA LEU A 121 -0.90 7.27 9.71
C LEU A 121 -0.21 5.92 10.00
N ARG A 122 -0.46 4.92 9.16
CA ARG A 122 0.15 3.58 9.25
C ARG A 122 0.48 3.02 7.87
N PRO A 123 1.50 2.15 7.82
CA PRO A 123 1.89 1.44 6.59
C PRO A 123 0.79 0.58 6.00
N THR A 124 0.75 0.49 4.68
CA THR A 124 -0.15 -0.42 3.95
C THR A 124 0.01 -1.90 4.39
N PRO A 125 1.23 -2.45 4.61
CA PRO A 125 1.38 -3.81 5.12
C PRO A 125 0.74 -4.04 6.49
N GLU A 126 0.77 -3.03 7.36
CA GLU A 126 0.13 -3.13 8.67
C GLU A 126 -1.39 -3.17 8.56
N LEU A 127 -2.00 -2.41 7.63
CA LEU A 127 -3.43 -2.56 7.36
C LEU A 127 -3.77 -3.98 6.92
N SER A 128 -3.02 -4.55 5.97
CA SER A 128 -3.21 -5.93 5.50
C SER A 128 -3.15 -6.94 6.66
N PHE A 129 -2.22 -6.74 7.58
CA PHE A 129 -2.12 -7.52 8.81
C PHE A 129 -3.34 -7.32 9.72
N ALA A 130 -3.73 -6.06 9.97
CA ALA A 130 -4.84 -5.69 10.85
C ALA A 130 -6.19 -6.27 10.38
N VAL A 131 -6.42 -6.33 9.06
CA VAL A 131 -7.62 -6.98 8.49
C VAL A 131 -7.74 -8.42 8.98
N ARG A 132 -6.65 -9.18 8.92
CA ARG A 132 -6.63 -10.59 9.36
C ARG A 132 -6.64 -10.72 10.88
N TYR A 133 -5.86 -9.89 11.57
CA TYR A 133 -5.75 -9.91 13.04
C TYR A 133 -7.09 -9.64 13.72
N LEU A 134 -7.86 -8.66 13.22
CA LEU A 134 -9.17 -8.29 13.73
C LEU A 134 -10.32 -9.15 13.16
N ASN A 135 -10.02 -10.09 12.27
CA ASN A 135 -11.03 -10.82 11.49
C ASN A 135 -12.01 -9.85 10.82
N ALA A 136 -11.48 -8.84 10.15
CA ALA A 136 -12.28 -7.86 9.42
C ALA A 136 -12.59 -8.36 8.00
N HIS A 137 -13.71 -7.89 7.45
CA HIS A 137 -14.20 -8.30 6.14
C HIS A 137 -13.52 -7.53 5.00
N CYS A 138 -13.03 -6.32 5.32
CA CYS A 138 -12.46 -5.42 4.35
C CYS A 138 -11.45 -4.46 5.02
N GLY A 139 -10.47 -4.02 4.26
CA GLY A 139 -9.53 -2.97 4.62
C GLY A 139 -9.48 -1.86 3.60
N ILE A 140 -9.27 -0.63 4.04
CA ILE A 140 -9.14 0.55 3.19
C ILE A 140 -7.85 1.29 3.53
N VAL A 141 -7.05 1.64 2.50
CA VAL A 141 -5.92 2.56 2.68
C VAL A 141 -6.09 3.79 1.82
N LEU A 142 -6.05 4.96 2.45
CA LEU A 142 -6.02 6.25 1.75
C LEU A 142 -4.56 6.58 1.41
N THR A 143 -4.17 6.34 0.16
CA THR A 143 -2.81 6.53 -0.34
C THR A 143 -2.77 6.60 -1.86
N ALA A 144 -1.78 7.28 -2.40
CA ALA A 144 -1.40 7.18 -3.80
C ALA A 144 0.05 6.66 -3.98
N SER A 145 0.59 5.92 -2.97
CA SER A 145 1.94 5.35 -3.00
C SER A 145 2.98 6.46 -3.29
N HIS A 146 3.79 6.33 -4.31
CA HIS A 146 4.86 7.27 -4.71
C HIS A 146 4.43 8.31 -5.76
N ASN A 147 3.15 8.46 -6.06
CA ASN A 147 2.67 9.49 -6.99
C ASN A 147 2.99 10.90 -6.46
N PRO A 148 2.97 11.95 -7.32
CA PRO A 148 3.15 13.34 -6.92
C PRO A 148 2.21 13.80 -5.78
N PRO A 149 2.54 14.91 -5.07
CA PRO A 149 1.79 15.39 -3.90
C PRO A 149 0.30 15.66 -4.13
N GLU A 150 -0.09 16.07 -5.32
CA GLU A 150 -1.47 16.38 -5.70
C GLU A 150 -2.37 15.14 -5.80
N TYR A 151 -1.79 13.93 -5.81
CA TYR A 151 -2.53 12.67 -5.90
C TYR A 151 -2.90 12.13 -4.51
N ASN A 152 -4.05 11.46 -4.47
CA ASN A 152 -4.43 10.56 -3.39
C ASN A 152 -5.15 9.35 -3.99
N GLY A 153 -5.58 8.40 -3.15
CA GLY A 153 -6.26 7.20 -3.62
C GLY A 153 -7.00 6.46 -2.51
N TYR A 154 -7.58 5.34 -2.89
CA TYR A 154 -8.43 4.51 -2.05
C TYR A 154 -8.19 3.06 -2.47
N LYS A 155 -7.26 2.35 -1.79
CA LYS A 155 -6.99 0.93 -2.02
C LYS A 155 -7.96 0.10 -1.19
N VAL A 156 -8.48 -0.99 -1.76
CA VAL A 156 -9.39 -1.91 -1.07
C VAL A 156 -8.75 -3.28 -0.91
N TYR A 157 -8.78 -3.78 0.31
CA TYR A 157 -8.28 -5.08 0.73
C TYR A 157 -9.44 -5.98 1.16
N TRP A 158 -9.36 -7.27 0.87
CA TRP A 158 -10.37 -8.23 1.26
C TRP A 158 -10.02 -8.91 2.59
N LYS A 159 -10.90 -9.78 3.08
CA LYS A 159 -10.76 -10.45 4.40
C LYS A 159 -9.50 -11.31 4.55
N ASP A 160 -8.89 -11.74 3.47
CA ASP A 160 -7.61 -12.47 3.44
C ASP A 160 -6.38 -11.55 3.66
N GLY A 161 -6.58 -10.22 3.66
CA GLY A 161 -5.53 -9.20 3.72
C GLY A 161 -4.91 -8.89 2.36
N GLY A 162 -5.34 -9.52 1.26
CA GLY A 162 -4.96 -9.17 -0.11
C GLY A 162 -5.82 -8.05 -0.69
N GLN A 163 -5.32 -7.36 -1.71
CA GLN A 163 -6.18 -6.44 -2.48
C GLN A 163 -7.23 -7.24 -3.24
N ILE A 164 -8.42 -6.61 -3.43
CA ILE A 164 -9.53 -7.25 -4.12
C ILE A 164 -9.18 -7.76 -5.52
N VAL A 165 -9.70 -8.93 -5.84
CA VAL A 165 -9.57 -9.61 -7.13
C VAL A 165 -10.94 -10.07 -7.63
N PRO A 166 -11.10 -10.50 -8.88
CA PRO A 166 -12.35 -11.13 -9.35
C PRO A 166 -12.78 -12.28 -8.42
N PRO A 167 -14.09 -12.42 -8.15
CA PRO A 167 -15.23 -11.65 -8.69
C PRO A 167 -15.57 -10.39 -7.88
N HIS A 168 -14.87 -10.07 -6.80
CA HIS A 168 -15.24 -9.02 -5.87
C HIS A 168 -15.07 -7.62 -6.50
N ASP A 169 -14.00 -7.38 -7.25
CA ASP A 169 -13.69 -6.09 -7.86
C ASP A 169 -14.84 -5.58 -8.75
N TYR A 170 -15.27 -6.37 -9.74
CA TYR A 170 -16.33 -5.92 -10.64
C TYR A 170 -17.70 -5.84 -9.95
N LYS A 171 -18.02 -6.70 -8.98
CA LYS A 171 -19.26 -6.61 -8.21
C LYS A 171 -19.32 -5.34 -7.36
N ILE A 172 -18.18 -4.94 -6.77
CA ILE A 172 -18.05 -3.67 -6.04
C ILE A 172 -18.23 -2.49 -7.00
N ILE A 173 -17.58 -2.52 -8.17
CA ILE A 173 -17.72 -1.48 -9.20
C ILE A 173 -19.20 -1.31 -9.58
N GLN A 174 -19.94 -2.38 -9.85
CA GLN A 174 -21.36 -2.32 -10.15
C GLN A 174 -22.18 -1.64 -9.05
N GLN A 175 -21.91 -1.95 -7.76
CA GLN A 175 -22.61 -1.30 -6.65
C GLN A 175 -22.25 0.19 -6.54
N ILE A 176 -21.00 0.56 -6.80
CA ILE A 176 -20.57 1.97 -6.82
C ILE A 176 -21.24 2.73 -7.96
N GLU A 177 -21.30 2.17 -9.15
CA GLU A 177 -21.94 2.80 -10.31
C GLU A 177 -23.44 3.05 -10.09
N GLN A 178 -24.14 2.09 -9.49
CA GLN A 178 -25.56 2.19 -9.14
C GLN A 178 -25.84 3.16 -7.98
N THR A 179 -24.82 3.56 -7.20
CA THR A 179 -24.97 4.47 -6.07
C THR A 179 -24.97 5.92 -6.57
N THR A 180 -25.96 6.71 -6.15
CA THR A 180 -26.00 8.16 -6.42
C THR A 180 -25.33 8.96 -5.31
N TYR A 181 -24.97 10.22 -5.58
CA TYR A 181 -24.41 11.10 -4.57
C TYR A 181 -25.40 11.43 -3.43
N GLY A 182 -26.71 11.40 -3.72
CA GLY A 182 -27.75 11.64 -2.71
C GLY A 182 -27.93 10.51 -1.70
N GLU A 183 -27.44 9.30 -2.01
CA GLU A 183 -27.51 8.14 -1.13
C GLU A 183 -26.35 8.06 -0.14
N ILE A 184 -25.33 8.93 -0.27
CA ILE A 184 -24.17 8.91 0.62
C ILE A 184 -24.57 9.42 1.99
N CYS A 185 -24.50 8.58 3.00
CA CYS A 185 -24.73 8.97 4.37
C CYS A 185 -23.41 9.32 5.07
N PHE A 186 -23.24 10.60 5.43
CA PHE A 186 -22.07 11.09 6.15
C PHE A 186 -22.30 11.24 7.66
N ASP A 187 -23.50 10.91 8.14
CA ASP A 187 -23.88 11.03 9.56
C ASP A 187 -23.33 9.85 10.35
N ALA A 188 -22.10 10.02 10.84
CA ALA A 188 -21.34 8.95 11.48
C ALA A 188 -22.03 8.42 12.75
N ASP A 189 -22.18 7.11 12.84
CA ASP A 189 -22.45 6.43 14.11
C ASP A 189 -21.12 6.28 14.88
N GLN A 190 -20.87 7.19 15.83
CA GLN A 190 -19.64 7.20 16.61
C GLN A 190 -19.45 5.94 17.46
N SER A 191 -20.54 5.24 17.84
CA SER A 191 -20.47 4.00 18.62
C SER A 191 -19.84 2.85 17.83
N LYS A 192 -19.75 2.98 16.51
CA LYS A 192 -19.19 1.98 15.59
C LYS A 192 -17.79 2.33 15.10
N ILE A 193 -17.23 3.46 15.48
CA ILE A 193 -15.88 3.87 15.11
C ILE A 193 -14.95 3.62 16.30
N HIS A 194 -14.05 2.63 16.13
CA HIS A 194 -13.05 2.25 17.13
C HIS A 194 -11.69 2.70 16.67
N LEU A 195 -11.02 3.53 17.46
CA LEU A 195 -9.64 3.90 17.19
C LEU A 195 -8.69 2.75 17.58
N ILE A 196 -7.74 2.45 16.73
CA ILE A 196 -6.75 1.40 16.92
C ILE A 196 -5.34 1.97 16.68
N ASP A 197 -4.35 1.45 17.40
CA ASP A 197 -2.95 1.85 17.28
C ASP A 197 -2.02 0.79 17.89
N LYS A 198 -1.57 1.03 19.13
CA LYS A 198 -0.47 0.34 19.80
C LYS A 198 -0.61 -1.20 19.82
N GLU A 199 -1.80 -1.72 20.04
CA GLU A 199 -2.03 -3.17 20.07
C GLU A 199 -1.70 -3.80 18.71
N ILE A 200 -2.12 -3.15 17.63
CA ILE A 200 -1.86 -3.62 16.27
C ILE A 200 -0.39 -3.45 15.91
N ASP A 201 0.21 -2.29 16.26
CA ASP A 201 1.64 -2.02 16.08
C ASP A 201 2.49 -3.13 16.71
N GLU A 202 2.22 -3.47 17.97
CA GLU A 202 2.97 -4.48 18.72
C GLU A 202 2.80 -5.88 18.13
N ALA A 203 1.57 -6.26 17.78
CA ALA A 203 1.28 -7.54 17.15
C ALA A 203 1.95 -7.65 15.77
N PHE A 204 1.91 -6.59 14.96
CA PHE A 204 2.57 -6.53 13.66
C PHE A 204 4.10 -6.62 13.78
N CYS A 205 4.70 -5.82 14.69
CA CYS A 205 6.13 -5.86 14.94
C CYS A 205 6.58 -7.25 15.39
N THR A 206 5.85 -7.89 16.31
CA THR A 206 6.14 -9.26 16.77
C THR A 206 6.17 -10.24 15.60
N LYS A 207 5.17 -10.17 14.72
CA LYS A 207 5.13 -11.02 13.52
C LYS A 207 6.23 -10.72 12.51
N ALA A 208 6.64 -9.46 12.40
CA ALA A 208 7.72 -9.06 11.49
C ALA A 208 9.09 -9.60 11.95
N ILE A 209 9.37 -9.59 13.25
CA ILE A 209 10.66 -10.07 13.78
C ILE A 209 10.80 -11.59 13.82
N GLU A 210 9.70 -12.35 13.86
CA GLU A 210 9.72 -13.83 13.79
C GLU A 210 10.44 -14.36 12.53
N ILE A 211 10.58 -13.52 11.51
CA ILE A 211 11.22 -13.87 10.23
C ILE A 211 12.75 -13.80 10.31
N SER A 212 13.28 -13.09 11.30
CA SER A 212 14.73 -12.84 11.40
C SER A 212 15.46 -14.07 11.93
N SER A 213 16.23 -14.72 11.08
CA SER A 213 17.11 -15.85 11.43
C SER A 213 18.58 -15.44 11.62
N CYS A 214 18.91 -14.16 11.45
CA CYS A 214 20.29 -13.68 11.54
C CYS A 214 20.82 -13.74 12.98
N PRO A 215 22.03 -14.32 13.24
CA PRO A 215 22.65 -14.36 14.56
C PRO A 215 22.87 -12.98 15.14
N GLN A 216 22.70 -12.81 16.48
CA GLN A 216 22.84 -11.52 17.15
C GLN A 216 24.21 -10.88 16.92
N LYS A 217 25.30 -11.64 16.99
CA LYS A 217 26.65 -11.15 16.75
C LYS A 217 26.82 -10.40 15.41
N VAL A 218 26.11 -10.85 14.35
CA VAL A 218 26.15 -10.18 13.04
C VAL A 218 25.35 -8.87 13.08
N LYS A 219 24.24 -8.83 13.84
CA LYS A 219 23.39 -7.65 13.99
C LYS A 219 24.08 -6.54 14.79
N ASP A 220 24.92 -6.91 15.77
CA ASP A 220 25.59 -5.95 16.67
C ASP A 220 26.55 -5.01 15.90
N ASP A 221 27.21 -5.53 14.86
CA ASP A 221 28.19 -4.79 14.05
C ASP A 221 27.59 -4.20 12.77
N PHE A 222 26.32 -4.51 12.47
CA PHE A 222 25.67 -4.13 11.20
C PHE A 222 24.97 -2.78 11.30
N PHE A 223 25.45 -1.80 10.53
CA PHE A 223 24.95 -0.44 10.58
C PHE A 223 23.99 -0.12 9.42
N ILE A 224 22.77 0.27 9.75
CA ILE A 224 21.70 0.58 8.79
C ILE A 224 21.43 2.08 8.75
N VAL A 225 21.42 2.68 7.57
CA VAL A 225 20.81 4.00 7.33
C VAL A 225 19.41 3.80 6.73
N PHE A 226 18.43 4.40 7.36
CA PHE A 226 17.03 4.25 7.00
C PHE A 226 16.40 5.58 6.58
N THR A 227 15.58 5.56 5.54
CA THR A 227 14.70 6.67 5.17
C THR A 227 13.28 6.20 4.88
N SER A 228 12.31 6.85 5.48
CA SER A 228 10.88 6.68 5.18
C SER A 228 10.43 7.50 3.96
N LEU A 229 11.29 8.30 3.35
CA LEU A 229 10.95 9.26 2.30
C LEU A 229 9.69 10.08 2.67
N HIS A 230 9.66 10.62 3.90
CA HIS A 230 8.52 11.34 4.50
C HIS A 230 7.25 10.52 4.69
N GLY A 231 7.34 9.19 4.60
CA GLY A 231 6.20 8.28 4.63
C GLY A 231 5.92 7.64 5.99
N THR A 232 5.05 6.64 5.95
CA THR A 232 4.49 5.96 7.13
C THR A 232 5.45 5.03 7.84
N ALA A 233 6.48 4.51 7.16
CA ALA A 233 7.39 3.51 7.75
C ALA A 233 8.12 4.00 9.01
N ILE A 234 8.25 5.32 9.21
CA ILE A 234 8.86 5.90 10.40
C ILE A 234 8.12 5.52 11.69
N THR A 235 6.83 5.21 11.61
CA THR A 235 6.03 4.84 12.78
C THR A 235 6.44 3.50 13.38
N LEU A 236 6.95 2.58 12.56
CA LEU A 236 7.22 1.19 12.94
C LEU A 236 8.68 0.78 12.76
N MET A 237 9.34 1.15 11.66
CA MET A 237 10.68 0.63 11.34
C MET A 237 11.72 0.81 12.45
N PRO A 238 11.81 1.97 13.14
CA PRO A 238 12.74 2.09 14.28
C PRO A 238 12.43 1.13 15.43
N LYS A 239 11.15 0.82 15.67
CA LYS A 239 10.72 -0.15 16.68
C LYS A 239 11.09 -1.57 16.25
N VAL A 240 10.83 -1.92 14.97
CA VAL A 240 11.14 -3.23 14.37
C VAL A 240 12.64 -3.49 14.38
N PHE A 241 13.49 -2.52 13.99
CA PHE A 241 14.95 -2.67 14.04
C PHE A 241 15.42 -3.01 15.46
N LYS A 242 15.00 -2.23 16.45
CA LYS A 242 15.36 -2.48 17.87
C LYS A 242 14.87 -3.84 18.35
N ALA A 243 13.62 -4.18 18.09
CA ALA A 243 13.03 -5.45 18.51
C ALA A 243 13.65 -6.66 17.81
N ALA A 244 14.14 -6.48 16.57
CA ALA A 244 14.87 -7.49 15.82
C ALA A 244 16.36 -7.58 16.23
N GLY A 245 16.83 -6.72 17.15
CA GLY A 245 18.22 -6.73 17.66
C GLY A 245 19.20 -5.90 16.83
N TYR A 246 18.74 -5.05 15.90
CA TYR A 246 19.59 -4.10 15.18
C TYR A 246 19.60 -2.78 15.92
N TYR A 247 20.66 -2.52 16.68
CA TYR A 247 20.79 -1.31 17.48
C TYR A 247 21.57 -0.21 16.78
N GLN A 248 22.42 -0.55 15.82
CA GLN A 248 23.13 0.41 15.00
C GLN A 248 22.29 0.79 13.77
N PHE A 249 21.44 1.80 13.93
CA PHE A 249 20.74 2.38 12.79
C PHE A 249 20.58 3.89 12.94
N HIS A 250 20.52 4.57 11.80
CA HIS A 250 20.34 6.01 11.71
C HIS A 250 19.23 6.34 10.73
N SER A 251 18.18 6.99 11.21
CA SER A 251 17.13 7.53 10.34
C SER A 251 17.54 8.90 9.80
N ILE A 252 17.21 9.18 8.53
CA ILE A 252 17.51 10.48 7.89
C ILE A 252 16.53 11.52 8.46
N LYS A 253 17.06 12.41 9.32
CA LYS A 253 16.25 13.41 10.06
C LYS A 253 15.38 14.29 9.15
N GLU A 254 15.91 14.70 8.01
CA GLU A 254 15.24 15.52 7.03
C GLU A 254 14.03 14.82 6.39
N GLN A 255 13.94 13.50 6.53
CA GLN A 255 12.90 12.64 5.93
C GLN A 255 12.09 11.86 6.96
N GLU A 256 12.36 12.04 8.26
CA GLU A 256 11.62 11.36 9.34
C GLU A 256 10.21 11.91 9.53
N THR A 257 10.04 13.23 9.34
CA THR A 257 8.72 13.84 9.50
C THR A 257 7.83 13.50 8.31
N PRO A 258 6.69 12.83 8.54
CA PRO A 258 5.72 12.57 7.49
C PRO A 258 5.22 13.88 6.86
N ASP A 259 5.39 14.02 5.53
CA ASP A 259 5.01 15.23 4.80
C ASP A 259 4.53 14.88 3.38
N GLY A 260 3.28 15.20 3.07
CA GLY A 260 2.68 14.96 1.77
C GLY A 260 3.24 15.80 0.62
N ASN A 261 4.10 16.80 0.90
CA ASN A 261 4.82 17.56 -0.13
C ASN A 261 6.12 16.89 -0.57
N PHE A 262 6.65 15.93 0.21
CA PHE A 262 7.92 15.23 -0.07
C PHE A 262 9.08 16.18 -0.35
N PRO A 263 9.39 17.18 0.52
CA PRO A 263 10.19 18.36 0.17
C PRO A 263 11.66 18.05 -0.21
N THR A 264 12.18 16.88 0.18
CA THR A 264 13.59 16.52 -0.10
C THR A 264 13.77 15.68 -1.37
N VAL A 265 12.67 15.25 -2.01
CA VAL A 265 12.71 14.37 -3.19
C VAL A 265 11.70 14.81 -4.24
N LYS A 266 12.05 14.69 -5.50
CA LYS A 266 11.12 14.97 -6.61
C LYS A 266 10.03 13.90 -6.72
N SER A 267 10.38 12.67 -6.39
CA SER A 267 9.48 11.53 -6.34
C SER A 267 9.87 10.65 -5.15
N PRO A 268 8.94 10.32 -4.24
CA PRO A 268 9.22 9.46 -3.09
C PRO A 268 9.22 7.97 -3.48
N ASN A 269 9.83 7.65 -4.63
CA ASN A 269 9.94 6.29 -5.13
C ASN A 269 11.31 5.70 -4.73
N PRO A 270 11.38 4.65 -3.91
CA PRO A 270 12.63 4.02 -3.49
C PRO A 270 13.38 3.33 -4.65
N GLU A 271 12.76 3.16 -5.80
CA GLU A 271 13.45 2.68 -7.01
C GLU A 271 14.25 3.78 -7.71
N ASP A 272 13.86 5.07 -7.56
CA ASP A 272 14.60 6.19 -8.15
C ASP A 272 15.93 6.36 -7.38
N PRO A 273 17.10 6.26 -8.06
CA PRO A 273 18.39 6.50 -7.41
C PRO A 273 18.49 7.86 -6.72
N LYS A 274 17.77 8.88 -7.23
CA LYS A 274 17.79 10.24 -6.68
C LYS A 274 17.13 10.32 -5.30
N SER A 275 16.17 9.46 -5.00
CA SER A 275 15.51 9.41 -3.68
C SER A 275 16.47 8.96 -2.56
N PHE A 276 17.54 8.22 -2.91
CA PHE A 276 18.55 7.71 -1.99
C PHE A 276 19.70 8.68 -1.70
N LYS A 277 19.74 9.86 -2.33
CA LYS A 277 20.88 10.79 -2.24
C LYS A 277 21.27 11.10 -0.79
N LEU A 278 20.33 11.51 0.05
CA LEU A 278 20.60 11.82 1.47
C LEU A 278 21.04 10.58 2.26
N GLY A 279 20.34 9.44 2.03
CA GLY A 279 20.70 8.18 2.66
C GLY A 279 22.10 7.71 2.30
N LEU A 280 22.49 7.76 1.04
CA LEU A 280 23.82 7.38 0.56
C LEU A 280 24.92 8.33 1.08
N GLN A 281 24.63 9.62 1.14
CA GLN A 281 25.56 10.59 1.73
C GLN A 281 25.80 10.28 3.21
N LYS A 282 24.73 10.10 3.98
CA LYS A 282 24.81 9.79 5.41
C LYS A 282 25.47 8.43 5.65
N ALA A 283 25.19 7.44 4.84
CA ALA A 283 25.81 6.12 4.96
C ALA A 283 27.33 6.15 4.74
N LYS A 284 27.82 6.96 3.81
CA LYS A 284 29.26 7.20 3.63
C LYS A 284 29.88 7.91 4.84
N GLU A 285 29.21 8.95 5.37
CA GLU A 285 29.69 9.67 6.57
C GLU A 285 29.79 8.76 7.79
N LEU A 286 28.83 7.88 7.98
CA LEU A 286 28.75 6.98 9.14
C LEU A 286 29.43 5.62 8.91
N ASN A 287 30.02 5.40 7.74
CA ASN A 287 30.57 4.10 7.33
C ASN A 287 29.57 2.94 7.51
N ALA A 288 28.30 3.18 7.14
CA ALA A 288 27.24 2.19 7.26
C ALA A 288 27.37 1.06 6.23
N ASP A 289 26.68 -0.06 6.45
CA ASP A 289 26.72 -1.24 5.60
C ASP A 289 25.56 -1.26 4.60
N LEU A 290 24.41 -0.70 5.00
CA LEU A 290 23.17 -0.77 4.26
C LEU A 290 22.41 0.56 4.32
N VAL A 291 21.83 0.96 3.19
CA VAL A 291 20.79 1.99 3.12
C VAL A 291 19.47 1.32 2.74
N VAL A 292 18.42 1.58 3.52
CA VAL A 292 17.04 1.13 3.24
C VAL A 292 16.14 2.34 3.10
N GLY A 293 15.32 2.37 2.05
CA GLY A 293 14.31 3.40 1.85
C GLY A 293 12.97 2.80 1.48
N THR A 294 11.86 3.38 1.98
CA THR A 294 10.49 2.96 1.66
C THR A 294 9.73 4.07 0.95
N ASP A 295 8.71 3.71 0.15
CA ASP A 295 7.77 4.69 -0.37
C ASP A 295 6.78 5.16 0.74
N PRO A 296 5.95 6.19 0.47
CA PRO A 296 5.13 6.81 1.52
C PRO A 296 4.17 5.89 2.27
N ASP A 297 3.60 4.90 1.63
CA ASP A 297 2.72 3.92 2.27
C ASP A 297 3.43 2.59 2.60
N ALA A 298 4.75 2.54 2.39
CA ALA A 298 5.65 1.48 2.80
C ALA A 298 5.26 0.07 2.30
N ASP A 299 4.61 -0.02 1.14
CA ASP A 299 4.38 -1.29 0.44
C ASP A 299 5.52 -1.64 -0.53
N ARG A 300 6.52 -0.74 -0.67
CA ARG A 300 7.75 -0.90 -1.45
C ARG A 300 8.96 -0.47 -0.65
N PHE A 301 10.10 -1.10 -0.98
CA PHE A 301 11.38 -0.66 -0.45
C PHE A 301 12.45 -0.76 -1.52
N GLY A 302 13.53 -0.01 -1.31
CA GLY A 302 14.76 -0.11 -2.07
C GLY A 302 15.94 -0.23 -1.12
N ILE A 303 17.02 -0.83 -1.58
CA ILE A 303 18.25 -0.98 -0.81
C ILE A 303 19.47 -0.57 -1.61
N ALA A 304 20.48 -0.07 -0.88
CA ALA A 304 21.84 0.07 -1.40
C ALA A 304 22.80 -0.54 -0.39
N VAL A 305 23.69 -1.40 -0.86
CA VAL A 305 24.64 -2.14 -0.03
C VAL A 305 26.06 -1.61 -0.25
N ARG A 306 26.88 -1.62 0.77
CA ARG A 306 28.30 -1.30 0.66
C ARG A 306 29.04 -2.54 0.16
N ASN A 307 29.70 -2.44 -0.99
CA ASN A 307 30.50 -3.51 -1.56
C ASN A 307 31.89 -3.60 -0.89
N LEU A 308 32.68 -4.61 -1.31
CA LEU A 308 34.03 -4.85 -0.76
C LEU A 308 35.02 -3.69 -0.99
N ASP A 309 34.78 -2.88 -2.03
CA ASP A 309 35.58 -1.69 -2.34
C ASP A 309 35.13 -0.45 -1.55
N GLY A 310 34.16 -0.61 -0.62
CA GLY A 310 33.60 0.46 0.19
C GLY A 310 32.61 1.39 -0.56
N GLN A 311 32.21 1.03 -1.79
CA GLN A 311 31.26 1.81 -2.57
C GLN A 311 29.84 1.28 -2.37
N PHE A 312 28.85 2.19 -2.40
CA PHE A 312 27.46 1.80 -2.31
C PHE A 312 26.89 1.45 -3.69
N GLU A 313 26.35 0.26 -3.78
CA GLU A 313 25.62 -0.23 -4.96
C GLU A 313 24.13 -0.35 -4.66
N LYS A 314 23.31 0.39 -5.43
CA LYS A 314 21.87 0.30 -5.33
C LYS A 314 21.37 -0.91 -6.12
N LEU A 315 20.76 -1.86 -5.42
CA LEU A 315 20.14 -3.01 -6.05
C LEU A 315 18.80 -2.61 -6.69
N ASN A 316 18.57 -3.09 -7.90
CA ASN A 316 17.23 -3.03 -8.47
C ASN A 316 16.35 -4.12 -7.86
N GLY A 317 15.04 -4.04 -8.04
CA GLY A 317 14.14 -4.95 -7.39
C GLY A 317 14.31 -6.41 -7.83
N ASN A 318 14.70 -6.74 -9.11
CA ASN A 318 15.02 -8.10 -9.49
C ASN A 318 16.24 -8.65 -8.73
N GLN A 319 17.29 -7.86 -8.60
CA GLN A 319 18.46 -8.24 -7.82
C GLN A 319 18.08 -8.47 -6.36
N THR A 320 17.33 -7.54 -5.76
CA THR A 320 16.84 -7.67 -4.38
C THR A 320 15.99 -8.92 -4.20
N MET A 321 15.04 -9.16 -5.10
CA MET A 321 14.17 -10.33 -5.07
C MET A 321 14.96 -11.65 -5.16
N ILE A 322 15.92 -11.73 -6.08
CA ILE A 322 16.78 -12.92 -6.27
C ILE A 322 17.55 -13.23 -4.99
N VAL A 323 18.23 -12.24 -4.41
CA VAL A 323 19.03 -12.40 -3.20
C VAL A 323 18.14 -12.83 -2.03
N LEU A 324 17.01 -12.15 -1.82
CA LEU A 324 16.10 -12.49 -0.73
C LEU A 324 15.44 -13.86 -0.91
N THR A 325 15.04 -14.22 -2.13
CA THR A 325 14.45 -15.54 -2.40
C THR A 325 15.44 -16.65 -2.05
N ARG A 326 16.67 -16.52 -2.52
CA ARG A 326 17.73 -17.49 -2.20
C ARG A 326 17.97 -17.58 -0.69
N TYR A 327 18.18 -16.43 -0.04
CA TYR A 327 18.41 -16.37 1.40
C TYR A 327 17.28 -17.04 2.21
N LEU A 328 16.02 -16.77 1.86
CA LEU A 328 14.87 -17.32 2.55
C LEU A 328 14.72 -18.83 2.38
N LEU A 329 15.07 -19.36 1.22
CA LEU A 329 15.04 -20.80 0.97
C LEU A 329 16.20 -21.52 1.66
N GLU A 330 17.42 -20.95 1.65
CA GLU A 330 18.60 -21.49 2.33
C GLU A 330 18.44 -21.52 3.86
N ASN A 331 17.72 -20.54 4.43
CA ASN A 331 17.58 -20.37 5.87
C ASN A 331 16.15 -20.66 6.35
N HIS A 332 15.39 -21.45 5.61
CA HIS A 332 14.04 -21.84 6.02
C HIS A 332 14.12 -22.74 7.27
N PRO A 333 13.33 -22.45 8.34
CA PRO A 333 13.40 -23.19 9.60
C PRO A 333 12.91 -24.64 9.52
N GLU A 334 12.14 -24.97 8.48
CA GLU A 334 11.59 -26.32 8.23
C GLU A 334 12.17 -26.87 6.93
N ASP A 335 12.18 -28.19 6.78
CA ASP A 335 12.54 -28.83 5.52
C ASP A 335 11.59 -28.42 4.39
N LEU A 336 12.15 -27.96 3.29
CA LEU A 336 11.37 -27.57 2.11
C LEU A 336 10.69 -28.77 1.50
N SER A 337 9.44 -28.63 1.10
CA SER A 337 8.60 -29.71 0.57
C SER A 337 7.54 -29.15 -0.39
N ALA A 338 6.72 -30.03 -0.96
CA ALA A 338 5.57 -29.67 -1.79
C ALA A 338 4.52 -28.75 -1.07
N LYS A 339 4.67 -28.55 0.24
CA LYS A 339 3.86 -27.58 1.01
C LYS A 339 4.33 -26.15 0.87
N HIS A 340 5.46 -25.92 0.21
CA HIS A 340 6.06 -24.60 -0.02
C HIS A 340 6.01 -24.26 -1.50
N PHE A 341 5.80 -22.99 -1.79
CA PHE A 341 5.93 -22.46 -3.14
C PHE A 341 6.45 -21.03 -3.13
N ILE A 342 7.03 -20.61 -4.24
CA ILE A 342 7.36 -19.22 -4.53
C ILE A 342 6.29 -18.65 -5.43
N GLY A 343 5.69 -17.52 -5.04
CA GLY A 343 4.85 -16.72 -5.93
C GLY A 343 5.68 -15.64 -6.61
N SER A 344 5.65 -15.60 -7.94
CA SER A 344 6.33 -14.56 -8.73
C SER A 344 5.41 -14.06 -9.86
N THR A 345 5.83 -13.03 -10.60
CA THR A 345 5.06 -12.50 -11.71
C THR A 345 5.71 -12.75 -13.05
N VAL A 346 4.88 -12.73 -14.11
CA VAL A 346 5.35 -12.92 -15.50
C VAL A 346 6.35 -11.85 -15.97
N VAL A 347 6.46 -10.72 -15.23
CA VAL A 347 7.41 -9.64 -15.54
C VAL A 347 8.65 -9.65 -14.64
N SER A 348 8.69 -10.55 -13.66
CA SER A 348 9.83 -10.73 -12.76
C SER A 348 10.93 -11.56 -13.41
N SER A 349 12.15 -11.51 -12.85
CA SER A 349 13.28 -12.26 -13.37
C SER A 349 13.04 -13.78 -13.37
N PRO A 350 13.27 -14.51 -14.46
CA PRO A 350 13.14 -15.97 -14.50
C PRO A 350 14.19 -16.72 -13.65
N ILE A 351 15.19 -16.03 -13.12
CA ILE A 351 16.18 -16.61 -12.20
C ILE A 351 15.48 -17.14 -10.93
N VAL A 352 14.39 -16.53 -10.49
CA VAL A 352 13.60 -16.99 -9.34
C VAL A 352 13.09 -18.41 -9.55
N GLN A 353 12.63 -18.75 -10.76
CA GLN A 353 12.24 -20.12 -11.10
C GLN A 353 13.42 -21.10 -10.94
N LYS A 354 14.62 -20.75 -11.46
CA LYS A 354 15.80 -21.60 -11.33
C LYS A 354 16.25 -21.81 -9.88
N ILE A 355 16.08 -20.77 -9.03
CA ILE A 355 16.35 -20.88 -7.60
C ILE A 355 15.34 -21.86 -6.98
N ALA A 356 14.05 -21.70 -7.29
CA ALA A 356 12.99 -22.57 -6.79
C ALA A 356 13.26 -24.04 -7.16
N ASP A 357 13.61 -24.30 -8.43
CA ASP A 357 13.94 -25.62 -8.95
C ASP A 357 15.14 -26.23 -8.20
N HIS A 358 16.18 -25.43 -7.90
CA HIS A 358 17.35 -25.86 -7.14
C HIS A 358 17.00 -26.34 -5.73
N PHE A 359 16.02 -25.71 -5.09
CA PHE A 359 15.55 -26.06 -3.74
C PHE A 359 14.37 -27.06 -3.75
N GLY A 360 13.95 -27.56 -4.91
CA GLY A 360 12.82 -28.48 -5.03
C GLY A 360 11.48 -27.85 -4.66
N VAL A 361 11.32 -26.52 -4.83
CA VAL A 361 10.12 -25.77 -4.46
C VAL A 361 9.42 -25.31 -5.74
N GLU A 362 8.07 -25.44 -5.78
CA GLU A 362 7.27 -24.96 -6.91
C GLU A 362 7.36 -23.43 -7.05
N CYS A 363 7.54 -22.90 -8.27
CA CYS A 363 7.41 -21.48 -8.57
C CYS A 363 6.13 -21.22 -9.37
N LYS A 364 5.20 -20.49 -8.79
CA LYS A 364 3.93 -20.11 -9.43
C LYS A 364 4.03 -18.70 -10.02
N LEU A 365 3.70 -18.56 -11.30
CA LEU A 365 3.72 -17.28 -12.00
C LEU A 365 2.31 -16.72 -12.10
N GLY A 366 2.16 -15.46 -11.73
CA GLY A 366 0.92 -14.69 -11.84
C GLY A 366 1.07 -13.41 -12.63
N LEU A 367 -0.05 -12.70 -12.77
CA LEU A 367 -0.04 -11.34 -13.32
C LEU A 367 0.63 -10.37 -12.35
N THR A 368 1.03 -9.21 -12.88
CA THR A 368 1.65 -8.15 -12.08
C THR A 368 0.69 -7.61 -11.02
N GLY A 369 1.18 -7.50 -9.80
CA GLY A 369 0.49 -6.91 -8.66
C GLY A 369 0.33 -7.89 -7.50
N PHE A 370 0.56 -7.36 -6.30
CA PHE A 370 0.50 -8.08 -5.03
C PHE A 370 -0.79 -8.91 -4.85
N LYS A 371 -1.92 -8.43 -5.35
CA LYS A 371 -3.21 -9.13 -5.28
C LYS A 371 -3.20 -10.53 -5.89
N TRP A 372 -2.43 -10.73 -6.97
CA TRP A 372 -2.34 -12.04 -7.62
C TRP A 372 -1.49 -13.02 -6.81
N ILE A 373 -0.46 -12.52 -6.14
CA ILE A 373 0.33 -13.33 -5.20
C ILE A 373 -0.54 -13.72 -3.98
N ALA A 374 -1.30 -12.77 -3.44
CA ALA A 374 -2.24 -13.06 -2.34
C ALA A 374 -3.25 -14.14 -2.76
N LYS A 375 -3.81 -14.05 -3.98
CA LYS A 375 -4.73 -15.06 -4.53
C LYS A 375 -4.08 -16.43 -4.66
N MET A 376 -2.82 -16.53 -5.11
CA MET A 376 -2.09 -17.79 -5.15
C MET A 376 -1.94 -18.43 -3.77
N VAL A 377 -1.73 -17.59 -2.73
CA VAL A 377 -1.65 -18.06 -1.34
C VAL A 377 -3.00 -18.58 -0.84
N GLU A 378 -4.09 -17.91 -1.20
CA GLU A 378 -5.45 -18.34 -0.85
C GLU A 378 -5.81 -19.68 -1.53
N ASP A 379 -5.50 -19.82 -2.81
CA ASP A 379 -5.80 -21.00 -3.63
C ASP A 379 -4.91 -22.21 -3.31
N PHE A 380 -3.89 -22.05 -2.47
CA PHE A 380 -2.99 -23.15 -2.14
C PHE A 380 -3.63 -24.12 -1.16
N PRO A 381 -3.67 -25.45 -1.44
CA PRO A 381 -4.50 -26.42 -0.71
C PRO A 381 -4.10 -26.61 0.76
N ASP A 382 -2.85 -26.34 1.13
CA ASP A 382 -2.38 -26.51 2.50
C ASP A 382 -2.46 -25.19 3.29
N GLN A 383 -3.37 -25.18 4.28
CA GLN A 383 -3.62 -24.01 5.13
C GLN A 383 -2.48 -23.68 6.11
N ASN A 384 -1.48 -24.53 6.27
CA ASN A 384 -0.25 -24.23 7.02
C ASN A 384 0.64 -23.26 6.21
N LYS A 385 0.15 -22.04 6.08
CA LYS A 385 0.77 -20.94 5.33
C LYS A 385 2.12 -20.60 5.94
N SER A 386 3.21 -21.13 5.34
CA SER A 386 4.57 -20.85 5.80
C SER A 386 4.86 -19.33 5.77
N TRP A 387 5.72 -18.87 6.67
CA TRP A 387 6.17 -17.47 6.74
C TRP A 387 6.77 -16.97 5.41
N LEU A 388 7.40 -17.86 4.63
CA LEU A 388 7.96 -17.56 3.31
C LEU A 388 6.93 -16.96 2.35
N LYS A 389 5.69 -17.46 2.36
CA LYS A 389 4.59 -16.93 1.55
C LYS A 389 4.28 -15.47 1.88
N ARG A 390 4.45 -15.08 3.15
CA ARG A 390 4.14 -13.70 3.61
C ARG A 390 5.20 -12.70 3.17
N ILE A 391 6.47 -13.11 3.09
CA ILE A 391 7.58 -12.23 2.71
C ILE A 391 7.60 -12.03 1.20
N LEU A 392 7.46 -13.11 0.43
CA LEU A 392 7.42 -13.01 -1.04
C LEU A 392 6.27 -12.15 -1.52
N GLN A 393 5.16 -12.09 -0.76
CA GLN A 393 4.06 -11.17 -1.02
C GLN A 393 4.47 -9.69 -0.95
N HIS A 394 5.47 -9.33 -0.15
CA HIS A 394 5.96 -7.95 -0.05
C HIS A 394 6.97 -7.58 -1.14
N LEU A 395 7.67 -8.57 -1.71
CA LEU A 395 8.70 -8.30 -2.71
C LEU A 395 8.16 -8.02 -4.11
N ASP A 396 6.96 -8.51 -4.42
CA ASP A 396 6.37 -8.43 -5.75
C ASP A 396 5.53 -7.17 -6.01
N SER A 397 5.34 -6.31 -5.02
CA SER A 397 4.59 -5.05 -5.15
C SER A 397 5.24 -4.01 -6.08
N GLN A 398 6.43 -4.29 -6.61
CA GLN A 398 7.24 -3.34 -7.39
C GLN A 398 7.05 -3.41 -8.91
N GLY A 399 6.02 -4.04 -9.41
CA GLY A 399 5.64 -4.36 -10.79
C GLY A 399 5.86 -3.38 -11.94
N LYS A 400 7.03 -2.75 -12.05
CA LYS A 400 7.49 -2.08 -13.28
C LYS A 400 8.94 -2.41 -13.56
N TRP A 401 9.15 -3.52 -14.23
CA TRP A 401 10.47 -3.95 -14.68
C TRP A 401 10.76 -3.44 -16.09
N SER A 402 11.93 -2.83 -16.28
CA SER A 402 12.31 -2.31 -17.58
C SER A 402 12.53 -3.45 -18.57
N THR A 403 11.97 -3.32 -19.77
CA THR A 403 12.22 -4.12 -20.98
C THR A 403 13.70 -4.41 -21.26
N LYS A 404 14.63 -3.60 -20.77
CA LYS A 404 16.07 -3.78 -20.91
C LYS A 404 16.63 -5.07 -20.28
N PHE A 405 16.00 -5.60 -19.23
CA PHE A 405 16.50 -6.82 -18.58
C PHE A 405 16.10 -8.09 -19.32
N GLN A 406 15.00 -8.06 -20.07
CA GLN A 406 14.59 -9.18 -20.93
C GLN A 406 15.58 -9.38 -22.11
N GLU A 407 16.25 -8.31 -22.56
CA GLU A 407 17.26 -8.38 -23.62
C GLU A 407 18.60 -8.97 -23.15
N VAL A 408 18.94 -8.80 -21.86
CA VAL A 408 20.19 -9.30 -21.28
C VAL A 408 20.14 -10.82 -21.03
N ILE A 409 18.95 -11.39 -20.80
CA ILE A 409 18.80 -12.85 -20.54
C ILE A 409 18.66 -13.64 -21.85
N LYS A 410 18.37 -12.99 -22.99
CA LYS A 410 18.34 -13.64 -24.30
C LYS A 410 19.72 -13.79 -24.97
N LYS A 411 20.76 -13.26 -24.38
CA LYS A 411 22.16 -13.45 -24.73
C LYS A 411 22.83 -14.39 -23.71
#